data_94ca1e12ece1a363f95a868b6e642eb3
#
_entry.id   94ca1e12ece1a363f95a868b6e642eb3
#
_cell.length_a   1.000
_cell.length_b   1.000
_cell.length_c   1.000
_cell.angle_alpha   90.00
_cell.angle_beta   90.00
_cell.angle_gamma   90.00
#
_symmetry.space_group_name_H-M   'P 1'
#
loop_
_entity.id
_entity.type
_entity.pdbx_description
1 polymer ?
#
loop_
_entity_poly.entity_id
_entity_poly.type
_entity_poly.pdbx_seq_one_letter_code
_entity_poly.pdbx_strand_id
1 'polypeptide(L)'
;MRSTLRVALVLLTLGLIGGQPTSGLAVATGDPLKLTSGFYVDPGSAAAAYVRRHPEDTELAAKIASQASARWFGAWSGDVKAAVASYTTAADKADKLPVLVTDNLPGRQCGLGGGASTDTAYRTWIAGVSAGIGSRPAVVVIEPDALARLDCFPETEWTGRIALLKYAVGVFAVKNPNTWAYLDAGNAMSGDAPEIARRLRLADVGKIRGFALNTANYYTTAESTARATDILTALGGGLHYVIDTSRNGNGSNGSSCNPPGRKLGPPMAAGTAPTDLTLWLKPPGESDGPCGLTPTLPTRTFSPILAHHLIAGT
;
A
#
# COMPACT_ATOMS: atom_id res chain seq x y z
N MET A 1 -87.13 -7.41 -28.06
CA MET A 1 -85.91 -6.77 -28.49
C MET A 1 -85.01 -6.60 -27.28
N ARG A 2 -84.00 -7.43 -27.16
CA ARG A 2 -83.02 -7.43 -26.04
C ARG A 2 -81.65 -6.97 -26.59
N SER A 3 -81.22 -5.83 -26.15
CA SER A 3 -79.91 -5.26 -26.53
C SER A 3 -78.84 -5.79 -25.58
N THR A 4 -77.81 -6.49 -26.11
CA THR A 4 -76.67 -7.01 -25.37
C THR A 4 -75.52 -6.02 -25.46
N LEU A 5 -75.14 -5.43 -24.31
CA LEU A 5 -74.01 -4.54 -24.13
C LEU A 5 -72.73 -5.37 -24.03
N ARG A 6 -71.78 -5.22 -24.97
CA ARG A 6 -70.46 -5.87 -24.87
C ARG A 6 -69.51 -4.92 -24.19
N VAL A 7 -69.01 -5.32 -23.01
CA VAL A 7 -67.95 -4.64 -22.27
C VAL A 7 -66.63 -5.16 -22.82
N ALA A 8 -65.81 -4.27 -23.36
CA ALA A 8 -64.41 -4.58 -23.76
C ALA A 8 -63.49 -4.40 -22.59
N LEU A 9 -62.86 -5.50 -22.18
CA LEU A 9 -61.83 -5.51 -21.10
C LEU A 9 -60.46 -5.13 -21.75
N VAL A 10 -59.95 -3.96 -21.41
CA VAL A 10 -58.58 -3.56 -21.80
C VAL A 10 -57.60 -4.08 -20.73
N LEU A 11 -56.79 -5.05 -21.11
CA LEU A 11 -55.68 -5.57 -20.30
C LEU A 11 -54.49 -4.63 -20.43
N LEU A 12 -54.22 -3.85 -19.38
CA LEU A 12 -52.97 -3.10 -19.24
C LEU A 12 -51.85 -4.06 -18.83
N THR A 13 -50.94 -4.38 -19.75
CA THR A 13 -49.68 -5.08 -19.38
C THR A 13 -48.69 -4.10 -18.78
N LEU A 14 -48.52 -4.16 -17.47
CA LEU A 14 -47.39 -3.48 -16.81
C LEU A 14 -46.08 -4.21 -17.20
N GLY A 15 -45.26 -3.57 -18.04
CA GLY A 15 -43.90 -4.01 -18.31
C GLY A 15 -43.04 -3.83 -17.06
N LEU A 16 -42.67 -4.92 -16.38
CA LEU A 16 -41.61 -4.93 -15.37
C LEU A 16 -40.28 -4.63 -16.07
N ILE A 17 -39.80 -3.40 -15.92
CA ILE A 17 -38.41 -3.07 -16.26
C ILE A 17 -37.54 -3.71 -15.18
N GLY A 18 -37.06 -4.92 -15.49
CA GLY A 18 -36.06 -5.61 -14.68
C GLY A 18 -34.75 -4.85 -14.74
N GLY A 19 -34.50 -3.98 -13.77
CA GLY A 19 -33.17 -3.44 -13.54
C GLY A 19 -32.24 -4.59 -13.20
N GLN A 20 -31.29 -4.89 -14.08
CA GLN A 20 -30.21 -5.83 -13.75
C GLN A 20 -29.43 -5.26 -12.57
N PRO A 21 -29.16 -6.06 -11.52
CA PRO A 21 -28.26 -5.62 -10.47
C PRO A 21 -26.87 -5.40 -11.11
N THR A 22 -26.39 -4.17 -11.11
CA THR A 22 -24.99 -3.88 -11.34
C THR A 22 -24.23 -4.61 -10.26
N SER A 23 -23.51 -5.67 -10.61
CA SER A 23 -22.58 -6.36 -9.72
C SER A 23 -21.45 -5.41 -9.36
N GLY A 24 -21.71 -4.52 -8.42
CA GLY A 24 -20.66 -3.78 -7.73
C GLY A 24 -19.77 -4.82 -7.04
N LEU A 25 -18.52 -4.94 -7.48
CA LEU A 25 -17.54 -5.75 -6.80
C LEU A 25 -17.44 -5.20 -5.36
N ALA A 26 -17.70 -6.05 -4.39
CA ALA A 26 -17.68 -5.67 -2.99
C ALA A 26 -16.26 -5.20 -2.63
N VAL A 27 -16.13 -3.95 -2.22
CA VAL A 27 -14.96 -3.47 -1.46
C VAL A 27 -14.85 -4.35 -0.21
N ALA A 28 -13.62 -4.65 0.24
CA ALA A 28 -13.39 -5.41 1.46
C ALA A 28 -14.31 -4.91 2.58
N THR A 29 -15.17 -5.79 3.07
CA THR A 29 -16.22 -5.44 4.04
C THR A 29 -15.73 -5.47 5.48
N GLY A 30 -14.58 -6.11 5.73
CA GLY A 30 -13.96 -6.18 7.05
C GLY A 30 -13.19 -4.91 7.41
N ASP A 31 -13.23 -4.57 8.67
CA ASP A 31 -12.42 -3.49 9.26
C ASP A 31 -11.25 -4.12 10.03
N PRO A 32 -10.03 -4.16 9.46
CA PRO A 32 -8.91 -4.84 10.09
C PRO A 32 -8.51 -4.22 11.43
N LEU A 33 -8.82 -2.94 11.66
CA LEU A 33 -8.56 -2.27 12.94
C LEU A 33 -9.48 -2.79 14.06
N LYS A 34 -10.71 -3.20 13.71
CA LYS A 34 -11.65 -3.78 14.67
C LYS A 34 -11.42 -5.28 14.89
N LEU A 35 -10.70 -5.91 13.98
CA LEU A 35 -10.39 -7.35 14.04
C LEU A 35 -9.06 -7.65 14.74
N THR A 36 -8.35 -6.62 15.22
CA THR A 36 -7.03 -6.75 15.85
C THR A 36 -6.85 -5.72 16.98
N SER A 37 -5.94 -5.99 17.90
CA SER A 37 -5.67 -5.13 19.07
C SER A 37 -4.44 -4.22 18.90
N GLY A 38 -4.18 -3.73 17.67
CA GLY A 38 -3.05 -2.84 17.34
C GLY A 38 -2.08 -3.44 16.32
N PHE A 39 -1.04 -2.71 15.97
CA PHE A 39 -0.12 -3.10 14.90
C PHE A 39 0.87 -4.19 15.33
N TYR A 40 1.27 -5.04 14.37
CA TYR A 40 2.22 -6.12 14.59
C TYR A 40 3.65 -5.61 14.60
N VAL A 41 4.34 -5.80 15.72
CA VAL A 41 5.79 -5.61 15.83
C VAL A 41 6.45 -6.94 15.46
N ASP A 42 7.14 -6.99 14.30
CA ASP A 42 7.77 -8.21 13.82
C ASP A 42 9.07 -8.51 14.58
N PRO A 43 9.11 -9.57 15.42
CA PRO A 43 10.34 -9.96 16.13
C PRO A 43 11.42 -10.46 15.16
N GLY A 44 11.06 -10.78 13.91
CA GLY A 44 11.97 -11.15 12.83
C GLY A 44 12.52 -9.96 12.05
N SER A 45 12.14 -8.72 12.37
CA SER A 45 12.64 -7.53 11.67
C SER A 45 14.17 -7.40 11.80
N ALA A 46 14.79 -6.73 10.82
CA ALA A 46 16.24 -6.52 10.83
C ALA A 46 16.70 -5.69 12.03
N ALA A 47 15.91 -4.69 12.45
CA ALA A 47 16.16 -3.92 13.67
C ALA A 47 16.10 -4.79 14.92
N ALA A 48 15.07 -5.63 15.06
CA ALA A 48 14.95 -6.56 16.17
C ALA A 48 16.09 -7.60 16.20
N ALA A 49 16.51 -8.07 15.02
CA ALA A 49 17.66 -8.97 14.93
C ALA A 49 18.98 -8.29 15.31
N TYR A 50 19.13 -7.01 15.00
CA TYR A 50 20.29 -6.21 15.42
C TYR A 50 20.33 -6.07 16.95
N VAL A 51 19.23 -5.61 17.56
CA VAL A 51 19.15 -5.39 19.02
C VAL A 51 19.38 -6.66 19.82
N ARG A 52 18.91 -7.82 19.35
CA ARG A 52 19.25 -9.11 20.03
C ARG A 52 20.72 -9.39 20.12
N ARG A 53 21.53 -8.89 19.18
CA ARG A 53 23.00 -9.04 19.16
C ARG A 53 23.72 -7.89 19.85
N HIS A 54 23.02 -6.75 20.03
CA HIS A 54 23.50 -5.50 20.60
C HIS A 54 22.52 -5.01 21.69
N PRO A 55 22.36 -5.77 22.80
CA PRO A 55 21.40 -5.40 23.85
C PRO A 55 21.75 -4.11 24.58
N GLU A 56 22.99 -3.65 24.44
CA GLU A 56 23.47 -2.34 24.95
C GLU A 56 22.86 -1.17 24.18
N ASP A 57 22.40 -1.35 22.92
CA ASP A 57 21.77 -0.30 22.11
C ASP A 57 20.29 -0.13 22.51
N THR A 58 20.08 0.36 23.70
CA THR A 58 18.74 0.54 24.29
C THR A 58 17.93 1.60 23.59
N GLU A 59 18.57 2.61 22.99
CA GLU A 59 17.90 3.67 22.26
C GLU A 59 17.27 3.12 20.96
N LEU A 60 18.04 2.39 20.15
CA LEU A 60 17.53 1.74 18.94
C LEU A 60 16.44 0.73 19.28
N ALA A 61 16.62 -0.02 20.37
CA ALA A 61 15.61 -0.95 20.90
C ALA A 61 14.28 -0.25 21.15
N ALA A 62 14.29 0.86 21.88
CA ALA A 62 13.09 1.60 22.27
C ALA A 62 12.46 2.40 21.11
N LYS A 63 13.27 3.01 20.23
CA LYS A 63 12.79 3.94 19.20
C LYS A 63 12.45 3.28 17.88
N ILE A 64 13.03 2.12 17.57
CA ILE A 64 12.84 1.45 16.26
C ILE A 64 12.42 -0.01 16.44
N ALA A 65 13.21 -0.83 17.13
CA ALA A 65 12.98 -2.27 17.15
C ALA A 65 11.69 -2.69 17.86
N SER A 66 11.22 -1.91 18.85
CA SER A 66 9.93 -2.10 19.53
C SER A 66 8.73 -1.47 18.80
N GLN A 67 8.96 -0.80 17.67
CA GLN A 67 7.89 -0.19 16.90
C GLN A 67 7.45 -1.08 15.74
N ALA A 68 6.15 -1.03 15.41
CA ALA A 68 5.64 -1.70 14.24
C ALA A 68 6.17 -1.02 12.95
N SER A 69 6.53 -1.82 11.96
CA SER A 69 6.87 -1.36 10.61
C SER A 69 6.40 -2.39 9.58
N ALA A 70 6.18 -1.94 8.35
CA ALA A 70 5.74 -2.82 7.28
C ALA A 70 6.83 -3.82 6.90
N ARG A 71 6.40 -5.02 6.47
CA ARG A 71 7.27 -5.99 5.84
C ARG A 71 7.11 -5.94 4.32
N TRP A 72 8.23 -5.81 3.63
CA TRP A 72 8.27 -5.76 2.17
C TRP A 72 8.43 -7.16 1.58
N PHE A 73 7.66 -7.41 0.53
CA PHE A 73 7.70 -8.64 -0.25
C PHE A 73 7.96 -8.31 -1.73
N GLY A 74 8.87 -9.04 -2.34
CA GLY A 74 9.29 -8.86 -3.73
C GLY A 74 9.95 -10.12 -4.28
N ALA A 75 10.66 -10.02 -5.40
CA ALA A 75 11.35 -11.14 -6.03
C ALA A 75 12.33 -11.88 -5.08
N TRP A 76 12.83 -11.21 -4.06
CA TRP A 76 13.72 -11.77 -3.03
C TRP A 76 13.03 -12.62 -1.97
N SER A 77 11.70 -12.71 -1.97
CA SER A 77 10.94 -13.39 -0.91
C SER A 77 10.86 -14.91 -1.06
N GLY A 78 11.48 -15.48 -2.11
CA GLY A 78 11.38 -16.92 -2.39
C GLY A 78 9.93 -17.35 -2.66
N ASP A 79 9.44 -18.37 -1.96
CA ASP A 79 8.02 -18.73 -1.97
C ASP A 79 7.22 -17.65 -1.24
N VAL A 80 6.70 -16.71 -2.01
CA VAL A 80 5.98 -15.56 -1.45
C VAL A 80 4.72 -15.97 -0.69
N LYS A 81 4.02 -17.02 -1.13
CA LYS A 81 2.81 -17.52 -0.44
C LYS A 81 3.18 -18.01 0.96
N ALA A 82 4.23 -18.81 1.08
CA ALA A 82 4.70 -19.31 2.36
C ALA A 82 5.24 -18.19 3.25
N ALA A 83 6.01 -17.24 2.69
CA ALA A 83 6.58 -16.11 3.42
C ALA A 83 5.49 -15.18 3.98
N VAL A 84 4.48 -14.84 3.18
CA VAL A 84 3.34 -14.01 3.59
C VAL A 84 2.47 -14.76 4.60
N ALA A 85 2.18 -16.05 4.38
CA ALA A 85 1.40 -16.85 5.31
C ALA A 85 2.07 -16.96 6.69
N SER A 86 3.39 -17.15 6.71
CA SER A 86 4.17 -17.16 7.97
C SER A 86 4.03 -15.85 8.73
N TYR A 87 4.22 -14.71 8.05
CA TYR A 87 4.14 -13.37 8.64
C TYR A 87 2.73 -13.04 9.16
N THR A 88 1.70 -13.25 8.31
CA THR A 88 0.32 -12.92 8.69
C THR A 88 -0.24 -13.87 9.75
N THR A 89 0.17 -15.15 9.75
CA THR A 89 -0.21 -16.10 10.81
C THR A 89 0.44 -15.74 12.15
N ALA A 90 1.68 -15.27 12.15
CA ALA A 90 2.34 -14.83 13.39
C ALA A 90 1.65 -13.59 13.96
N ALA A 91 1.27 -12.64 13.11
CA ALA A 91 0.51 -11.46 13.51
C ALA A 91 -0.89 -11.82 14.06
N ASP A 92 -1.62 -12.70 13.37
CA ASP A 92 -2.95 -13.17 13.75
C ASP A 92 -2.92 -13.88 15.12
N LYS A 93 -1.94 -14.76 15.35
CA LYS A 93 -1.74 -15.41 16.65
C LYS A 93 -1.45 -14.42 17.78
N ALA A 94 -0.84 -13.27 17.47
CA ALA A 94 -0.57 -12.21 18.42
C ALA A 94 -1.75 -11.23 18.58
N ASP A 95 -2.85 -11.42 17.86
CA ASP A 95 -3.98 -10.47 17.76
C ASP A 95 -3.51 -9.09 17.33
N LYS A 96 -2.64 -9.02 16.30
CA LYS A 96 -2.05 -7.78 15.80
C LYS A 96 -2.21 -7.64 14.29
N LEU A 97 -2.32 -6.39 13.85
CA LEU A 97 -2.50 -6.01 12.44
C LEU A 97 -1.14 -5.96 11.71
N PRO A 98 -0.87 -6.89 10.78
CA PRO A 98 0.31 -6.82 9.94
C PRO A 98 0.14 -5.79 8.83
N VAL A 99 1.23 -5.10 8.50
CA VAL A 99 1.32 -4.19 7.36
C VAL A 99 2.32 -4.75 6.36
N LEU A 100 1.88 -4.90 5.10
CA LEU A 100 2.65 -5.46 4.01
C LEU A 100 2.86 -4.42 2.90
N VAL A 101 4.01 -4.47 2.24
CA VAL A 101 4.27 -3.74 1.00
C VAL A 101 4.64 -4.76 -0.08
N THR A 102 3.94 -4.71 -1.23
CA THR A 102 4.31 -5.50 -2.42
C THR A 102 5.20 -4.65 -3.33
N ASP A 103 6.33 -5.20 -3.77
CA ASP A 103 7.30 -4.52 -4.62
C ASP A 103 7.91 -5.50 -5.63
N ASN A 104 7.12 -5.90 -6.64
CA ASN A 104 7.52 -6.93 -7.59
C ASN A 104 7.07 -6.69 -9.04
N LEU A 105 6.58 -5.49 -9.36
CA LEU A 105 6.18 -5.16 -10.73
C LEU A 105 7.38 -5.32 -11.69
N PRO A 106 7.22 -5.95 -12.88
CA PRO A 106 8.30 -6.08 -13.85
C PRO A 106 8.93 -4.72 -14.20
N GLY A 107 10.26 -4.67 -14.28
CA GLY A 107 10.98 -3.44 -14.61
C GLY A 107 10.75 -2.29 -13.62
N ARG A 108 10.52 -2.58 -12.34
CA ARG A 108 10.45 -1.53 -11.30
C ARG A 108 11.69 -0.63 -11.32
N GLN A 109 11.68 0.47 -10.58
CA GLN A 109 12.77 1.45 -10.57
C GLN A 109 13.10 2.02 -11.96
N CYS A 110 12.07 2.43 -12.70
CA CYS A 110 12.24 3.01 -14.05
C CYS A 110 12.98 2.09 -15.04
N GLY A 111 12.74 0.79 -14.98
CA GLY A 111 13.38 -0.17 -15.89
C GLY A 111 14.80 -0.58 -15.53
N LEU A 112 15.37 -0.07 -14.43
CA LEU A 112 16.73 -0.41 -14.01
C LEU A 112 16.88 -1.85 -13.47
N GLY A 113 15.80 -2.62 -13.52
CA GLY A 113 15.78 -4.04 -13.15
C GLY A 113 14.98 -4.33 -11.88
N GLY A 114 14.95 -5.59 -11.53
CA GLY A 114 14.18 -6.11 -10.42
C GLY A 114 12.69 -6.33 -10.74
N GLY A 115 11.97 -6.89 -9.77
CA GLY A 115 10.61 -7.35 -9.96
C GLY A 115 10.51 -8.72 -10.63
N ALA A 116 9.28 -9.11 -10.97
CA ALA A 116 8.99 -10.34 -11.67
C ALA A 116 9.57 -10.32 -13.09
N SER A 117 9.99 -11.48 -13.58
CA SER A 117 10.61 -11.61 -14.91
C SER A 117 9.63 -11.41 -16.08
N THR A 118 8.33 -11.62 -15.84
CA THR A 118 7.26 -11.47 -16.83
C THR A 118 5.96 -11.04 -16.16
N ASP A 119 5.01 -10.56 -16.96
CA ASP A 119 3.63 -10.23 -16.51
C ASP A 119 2.93 -11.45 -15.90
N THR A 120 3.11 -12.63 -16.49
CA THR A 120 2.54 -13.89 -15.96
C THR A 120 3.15 -14.23 -14.61
N ALA A 121 4.46 -14.10 -14.45
CA ALA A 121 5.13 -14.31 -13.18
C ALA A 121 4.63 -13.34 -12.10
N TYR A 122 4.44 -12.06 -12.45
CA TYR A 122 3.85 -11.08 -11.54
C TYR A 122 2.43 -11.46 -11.09
N ARG A 123 1.57 -11.83 -12.02
CA ARG A 123 0.19 -12.24 -11.70
C ARG A 123 0.17 -13.45 -10.76
N THR A 124 0.99 -14.45 -11.04
CA THR A 124 1.14 -15.63 -10.18
C THR A 124 1.64 -15.23 -8.79
N TRP A 125 2.61 -14.33 -8.74
CA TRP A 125 3.19 -13.85 -7.50
C TRP A 125 2.18 -13.07 -6.64
N ILE A 126 1.41 -12.13 -7.22
CA ILE A 126 0.33 -11.39 -6.52
C ILE A 126 -0.75 -12.35 -6.01
N ALA A 127 -1.13 -13.36 -6.80
CA ALA A 127 -2.05 -14.40 -6.34
C ALA A 127 -1.48 -15.18 -5.14
N GLY A 128 -0.18 -15.42 -5.12
CA GLY A 128 0.55 -16.02 -4.00
C GLY A 128 0.51 -15.14 -2.74
N VAL A 129 0.74 -13.82 -2.86
CA VAL A 129 0.60 -12.87 -1.75
C VAL A 129 -0.81 -12.93 -1.16
N SER A 130 -1.81 -12.77 -2.00
CA SER A 130 -3.22 -12.82 -1.60
C SER A 130 -3.59 -14.14 -0.90
N ALA A 131 -3.15 -15.27 -1.44
CA ALA A 131 -3.35 -16.59 -0.84
C ALA A 131 -2.62 -16.75 0.51
N GLY A 132 -1.44 -16.13 0.65
CA GLY A 132 -0.70 -16.09 1.90
C GLY A 132 -1.40 -15.28 2.99
N ILE A 133 -2.10 -14.22 2.64
CA ILE A 133 -2.95 -13.46 3.57
C ILE A 133 -4.22 -14.27 3.90
N GLY A 134 -4.90 -14.80 2.88
CA GLY A 134 -6.20 -15.46 3.04
C GLY A 134 -7.25 -14.50 3.57
N SER A 135 -8.00 -14.94 4.58
CA SER A 135 -9.04 -14.15 5.25
C SER A 135 -8.55 -13.36 6.48
N ARG A 136 -7.25 -13.37 6.78
CA ARG A 136 -6.70 -12.67 7.95
C ARG A 136 -6.80 -11.17 7.80
N PRO A 137 -6.94 -10.41 8.90
CA PRO A 137 -6.79 -8.97 8.88
C PRO A 137 -5.38 -8.57 8.42
N ALA A 138 -5.31 -7.61 7.51
CA ALA A 138 -4.04 -7.06 7.02
C ALA A 138 -4.21 -5.67 6.41
N VAL A 139 -3.13 -4.92 6.33
CA VAL A 139 -2.98 -3.74 5.47
C VAL A 139 -1.96 -4.06 4.39
N VAL A 140 -2.28 -3.74 3.14
CA VAL A 140 -1.37 -3.95 2.00
C VAL A 140 -1.20 -2.64 1.23
N VAL A 141 0.05 -2.20 1.03
CA VAL A 141 0.41 -1.15 0.08
C VAL A 141 0.95 -1.80 -1.18
N ILE A 142 0.37 -1.45 -2.32
CA ILE A 142 0.62 -2.09 -3.61
C ILE A 142 1.59 -1.24 -4.42
N GLU A 143 2.74 -1.81 -4.75
CA GLU A 143 3.73 -1.40 -5.75
C GLU A 143 4.13 0.08 -5.65
N PRO A 144 4.93 0.45 -4.63
CA PRO A 144 5.44 1.79 -4.47
C PRO A 144 6.07 2.36 -5.74
N ASP A 145 5.80 3.65 -6.01
CA ASP A 145 6.27 4.42 -7.17
C ASP A 145 5.72 3.97 -8.54
N ALA A 146 5.06 2.81 -8.65
CA ALA A 146 4.70 2.23 -9.94
C ALA A 146 3.78 3.12 -10.80
N LEU A 147 2.82 3.81 -10.19
CA LEU A 147 1.96 4.78 -10.87
C LEU A 147 2.61 6.17 -10.99
N ALA A 148 3.24 6.62 -9.90
CA ALA A 148 3.83 7.95 -9.84
C ALA A 148 4.97 8.12 -10.84
N ARG A 149 5.73 7.05 -11.09
CA ARG A 149 6.88 7.04 -12.01
C ARG A 149 6.61 6.38 -13.36
N LEU A 150 5.36 6.31 -13.78
CA LEU A 150 4.98 5.74 -15.06
C LEU A 150 5.68 6.44 -16.25
N ASP A 151 5.94 7.74 -16.11
CA ASP A 151 6.66 8.56 -17.11
C ASP A 151 8.11 8.13 -17.36
N CYS A 152 8.69 7.29 -16.51
CA CYS A 152 10.00 6.68 -16.76
C CYS A 152 9.98 5.67 -17.93
N PHE A 153 8.79 5.25 -18.37
CA PHE A 153 8.61 4.24 -19.41
C PHE A 153 8.02 4.87 -20.67
N PRO A 154 8.30 4.29 -21.84
CA PRO A 154 7.60 4.67 -23.06
C PRO A 154 6.07 4.54 -22.91
N GLU A 155 5.31 5.48 -23.44
CA GLU A 155 3.83 5.46 -23.34
C GLU A 155 3.21 4.17 -23.87
N THR A 156 3.86 3.50 -24.81
CA THR A 156 3.44 2.20 -25.35
C THR A 156 3.42 1.09 -24.29
N GLU A 157 4.17 1.23 -23.20
CA GLU A 157 4.20 0.27 -22.09
C GLU A 157 3.18 0.59 -20.98
N TRP A 158 2.65 1.81 -20.92
CA TRP A 158 1.79 2.25 -19.83
C TRP A 158 0.55 1.41 -19.64
N THR A 159 -0.12 1.07 -20.75
CA THR A 159 -1.33 0.24 -20.72
C THR A 159 -1.06 -1.13 -20.09
N GLY A 160 0.04 -1.78 -20.46
CA GLY A 160 0.44 -3.07 -19.87
C GLY A 160 0.75 -2.96 -18.38
N ARG A 161 1.50 -1.93 -17.98
CA ARG A 161 1.86 -1.70 -16.57
C ARG A 161 0.64 -1.41 -15.71
N ILE A 162 -0.26 -0.54 -16.19
CA ILE A 162 -1.53 -0.24 -15.50
C ILE A 162 -2.41 -1.50 -15.42
N ALA A 163 -2.44 -2.34 -16.44
CA ALA A 163 -3.19 -3.58 -16.42
C ALA A 163 -2.69 -4.59 -15.36
N LEU A 164 -1.39 -4.58 -15.04
CA LEU A 164 -0.84 -5.38 -13.95
C LEU A 164 -1.27 -4.83 -12.57
N LEU A 165 -1.23 -3.51 -12.39
CA LEU A 165 -1.71 -2.87 -11.16
C LEU A 165 -3.21 -3.10 -10.96
N LYS A 166 -4.00 -2.95 -12.02
CA LYS A 166 -5.43 -3.27 -12.03
C LYS A 166 -5.70 -4.73 -11.66
N TYR A 167 -4.87 -5.66 -12.13
CA TYR A 167 -4.95 -7.06 -11.73
C TYR A 167 -4.71 -7.23 -10.24
N ALA A 168 -3.65 -6.62 -9.68
CA ALA A 168 -3.34 -6.68 -8.25
C ALA A 168 -4.50 -6.12 -7.40
N VAL A 169 -5.03 -4.94 -7.77
CA VAL A 169 -6.21 -4.33 -7.16
C VAL A 169 -7.39 -5.31 -7.16
N GLY A 170 -7.70 -5.93 -8.30
CA GLY A 170 -8.79 -6.89 -8.44
C GLY A 170 -8.62 -8.13 -7.56
N VAL A 171 -7.40 -8.65 -7.43
CA VAL A 171 -7.10 -9.81 -6.58
C VAL A 171 -7.39 -9.49 -5.11
N PHE A 172 -6.85 -8.39 -4.56
CA PHE A 172 -7.07 -8.02 -3.16
C PHE A 172 -8.53 -7.69 -2.88
N ALA A 173 -9.22 -6.98 -3.79
CA ALA A 173 -10.62 -6.64 -3.65
C ALA A 173 -11.53 -7.88 -3.51
N VAL A 174 -11.24 -8.96 -4.26
CA VAL A 174 -12.11 -10.15 -4.32
C VAL A 174 -11.71 -11.22 -3.30
N LYS A 175 -10.42 -11.38 -3.03
CA LYS A 175 -9.90 -12.54 -2.30
C LYS A 175 -9.59 -12.27 -0.83
N ASN A 176 -9.45 -11.01 -0.44
CA ASN A 176 -9.00 -10.64 0.90
C ASN A 176 -10.01 -9.72 1.62
N PRO A 177 -11.16 -10.27 2.08
CA PRO A 177 -12.28 -9.46 2.58
C PRO A 177 -11.96 -8.66 3.85
N ASN A 178 -10.97 -9.08 4.63
CA ASN A 178 -10.53 -8.41 5.86
C ASN A 178 -9.23 -7.60 5.68
N THR A 179 -8.85 -7.34 4.43
CA THR A 179 -7.63 -6.59 4.11
C THR A 179 -7.97 -5.21 3.56
N TRP A 180 -7.41 -4.17 4.14
CA TRP A 180 -7.40 -2.85 3.51
C TRP A 180 -6.19 -2.76 2.58
N ALA A 181 -6.46 -2.64 1.29
CA ALA A 181 -5.45 -2.49 0.24
C ALA A 181 -5.41 -1.04 -0.25
N TYR A 182 -4.21 -0.53 -0.46
CA TYR A 182 -3.94 0.82 -0.95
C TYR A 182 -2.95 0.76 -2.11
N LEU A 183 -3.30 1.39 -3.23
CA LEU A 183 -2.39 1.50 -4.36
C LEU A 183 -1.47 2.71 -4.17
N ASP A 184 -0.17 2.55 -4.31
CA ASP A 184 0.76 3.66 -4.12
C ASP A 184 0.54 4.77 -5.18
N ALA A 185 0.48 6.00 -4.71
CA ALA A 185 0.25 7.21 -5.50
C ALA A 185 1.47 8.16 -5.49
N GLY A 186 2.61 7.69 -4.98
CA GLY A 186 3.85 8.45 -4.91
C GLY A 186 3.95 9.34 -3.66
N ASN A 187 4.38 10.58 -3.84
CA ASN A 187 4.64 11.53 -2.75
C ASN A 187 4.10 12.93 -3.09
N ALA A 188 4.33 13.89 -2.20
CA ALA A 188 3.82 15.25 -2.34
C ALA A 188 4.26 15.96 -3.64
N MET A 189 5.36 15.54 -4.25
CA MET A 189 5.92 16.14 -5.49
C MET A 189 5.76 15.24 -6.73
N SER A 190 5.07 14.11 -6.63
CA SER A 190 4.86 13.19 -7.77
C SER A 190 3.80 13.74 -8.74
N GLY A 191 4.23 14.21 -9.90
CA GLY A 191 3.34 14.68 -10.98
C GLY A 191 2.27 15.70 -10.55
N ASP A 192 1.23 15.93 -11.33
CA ASP A 192 0.07 16.69 -10.88
C ASP A 192 -1.05 15.77 -10.32
N ALA A 193 -1.90 16.30 -9.44
CA ALA A 193 -2.93 15.52 -8.78
C ALA A 193 -4.00 14.97 -9.75
N PRO A 194 -4.51 15.73 -10.74
CA PRO A 194 -5.41 15.22 -11.77
C PRO A 194 -4.85 14.02 -12.54
N GLU A 195 -3.57 14.04 -12.91
CA GLU A 195 -2.94 12.94 -13.64
C GLU A 195 -2.77 11.70 -12.75
N ILE A 196 -2.30 11.86 -11.51
CA ILE A 196 -2.24 10.75 -10.54
C ILE A 196 -3.63 10.16 -10.30
N ALA A 197 -4.65 11.00 -10.14
CA ALA A 197 -6.04 10.54 -10.01
C ALA A 197 -6.53 9.78 -11.25
N ARG A 198 -6.17 10.23 -12.45
CA ARG A 198 -6.47 9.54 -13.70
C ARG A 198 -5.81 8.14 -13.74
N ARG A 199 -4.54 8.05 -13.39
CA ARG A 199 -3.79 6.77 -13.33
C ARG A 199 -4.39 5.81 -12.29
N LEU A 200 -4.77 6.31 -11.11
CA LEU A 200 -5.45 5.54 -10.07
C LEU A 200 -6.80 4.97 -10.56
N ARG A 201 -7.60 5.78 -11.28
CA ARG A 201 -8.85 5.29 -11.89
C ARG A 201 -8.60 4.19 -12.92
N LEU A 202 -7.61 4.34 -13.78
CA LEU A 202 -7.25 3.32 -14.79
C LEU A 202 -6.82 1.99 -14.14
N ALA A 203 -6.24 2.05 -12.94
CA ALA A 203 -5.90 0.89 -12.14
C ALA A 203 -7.06 0.38 -11.25
N ASP A 204 -8.28 0.89 -11.42
CA ASP A 204 -9.49 0.50 -10.68
C ASP A 204 -9.38 0.72 -9.15
N VAL A 205 -8.72 1.80 -8.70
CA VAL A 205 -8.53 2.08 -7.26
C VAL A 205 -9.83 2.07 -6.46
N GLY A 206 -10.96 2.39 -7.07
CA GLY A 206 -12.29 2.37 -6.45
C GLY A 206 -12.77 0.99 -5.98
N LYS A 207 -12.06 -0.08 -6.34
CA LYS A 207 -12.37 -1.46 -5.89
C LYS A 207 -11.68 -1.83 -4.59
N ILE A 208 -10.75 -1.03 -4.12
CA ILE A 208 -10.01 -1.22 -2.86
C ILE A 208 -10.21 -0.02 -1.94
N ARG A 209 -9.58 -0.03 -0.77
CA ARG A 209 -9.77 1.02 0.24
C ARG A 209 -9.34 2.41 -0.23
N GLY A 210 -8.27 2.49 -1.03
CA GLY A 210 -7.81 3.76 -1.55
C GLY A 210 -6.35 3.74 -1.99
N PHE A 211 -5.58 4.77 -1.58
CA PHE A 211 -4.21 4.93 -2.04
C PHE A 211 -3.24 5.25 -0.90
N ALA A 212 -1.94 4.99 -1.13
CA ALA A 212 -0.86 5.30 -0.20
C ALA A 212 -0.02 6.48 -0.73
N LEU A 213 0.52 7.27 0.18
CA LEU A 213 1.41 8.37 -0.13
C LEU A 213 2.68 8.31 0.72
N ASN A 214 3.74 8.89 0.16
CA ASN A 214 5.03 9.08 0.82
C ASN A 214 5.79 7.77 1.11
N THR A 215 5.37 6.65 0.50
CA THR A 215 6.03 5.34 0.73
C THR A 215 7.52 5.43 0.47
N ALA A 216 8.33 5.16 1.50
CA ALA A 216 9.79 5.27 1.50
C ALA A 216 10.34 6.70 1.20
N ASN A 217 9.51 7.74 1.31
CA ASN A 217 9.89 9.13 1.11
C ASN A 217 9.97 9.91 2.45
N TYR A 218 10.18 11.23 2.37
CA TYR A 218 10.50 12.06 3.53
C TYR A 218 9.59 13.28 3.68
N TYR A 219 8.61 13.50 2.78
CA TYR A 219 7.71 14.65 2.86
C TYR A 219 6.89 14.60 4.15
N THR A 220 6.71 15.77 4.77
CA THR A 220 5.97 15.88 6.02
C THR A 220 4.55 15.31 5.89
N THR A 221 3.97 14.97 7.03
CA THR A 221 2.55 14.55 7.08
C THR A 221 1.63 15.63 6.52
N ALA A 222 1.92 16.92 6.79
CA ALA A 222 1.13 18.03 6.29
C ALA A 222 1.18 18.14 4.75
N GLU A 223 2.38 18.07 4.14
CA GLU A 223 2.54 18.07 2.67
C GLU A 223 1.85 16.87 2.03
N SER A 224 2.00 15.68 2.64
CA SER A 224 1.36 14.46 2.14
C SER A 224 -0.17 14.51 2.27
N THR A 225 -0.70 15.09 3.35
CA THR A 225 -2.15 15.31 3.54
C THR A 225 -2.72 16.30 2.53
N ALA A 226 -2.02 17.41 2.28
CA ALA A 226 -2.43 18.37 1.26
C ALA A 226 -2.49 17.69 -0.12
N ARG A 227 -1.45 16.92 -0.47
CA ARG A 227 -1.42 16.14 -1.71
C ARG A 227 -2.54 15.12 -1.81
N ALA A 228 -2.84 14.41 -0.72
CA ALA A 228 -3.95 13.46 -0.66
C ALA A 228 -5.30 14.15 -0.92
N THR A 229 -5.50 15.35 -0.37
CA THR A 229 -6.71 16.15 -0.56
C THR A 229 -6.89 16.53 -2.03
N ASP A 230 -5.81 16.96 -2.70
CA ASP A 230 -5.85 17.31 -4.12
C ASP A 230 -6.21 16.09 -4.99
N ILE A 231 -5.59 14.94 -4.70
CA ILE A 231 -5.88 13.67 -5.40
C ILE A 231 -7.33 13.23 -5.14
N LEU A 232 -7.81 13.28 -3.89
CA LEU A 232 -9.21 12.94 -3.56
C LEU A 232 -10.20 13.87 -4.27
N THR A 233 -9.93 15.16 -4.31
CA THR A 233 -10.74 16.15 -5.04
C THR A 233 -10.80 15.79 -6.52
N ALA A 234 -9.66 15.50 -7.13
CA ALA A 234 -9.61 15.07 -8.52
C ALA A 234 -10.29 13.71 -8.76
N LEU A 235 -10.32 12.81 -7.79
CA LEU A 235 -11.05 11.54 -7.83
C LEU A 235 -12.57 11.69 -7.66
N GLY A 236 -13.06 12.79 -7.13
CA GLY A 236 -14.47 13.01 -6.79
C GLY A 236 -14.83 12.51 -5.38
N GLY A 237 -13.86 12.29 -4.50
CA GLY A 237 -14.04 11.84 -3.14
C GLY A 237 -14.29 10.33 -3.00
N GLY A 238 -14.77 9.93 -1.82
CA GLY A 238 -15.24 8.55 -1.55
C GLY A 238 -14.17 7.50 -1.29
N LEU A 239 -12.88 7.85 -1.39
CA LEU A 239 -11.76 6.97 -1.09
C LEU A 239 -11.02 7.43 0.18
N HIS A 240 -10.19 6.54 0.67
CA HIS A 240 -9.33 6.76 1.84
C HIS A 240 -7.86 6.73 1.43
N TYR A 241 -6.99 7.15 2.35
CA TYR A 241 -5.55 7.09 2.12
C TYR A 241 -4.76 6.77 3.38
N VAL A 242 -3.52 6.34 3.18
CA VAL A 242 -2.52 6.16 4.24
C VAL A 242 -1.26 6.96 3.90
N ILE A 243 -0.51 7.35 4.92
CA ILE A 243 0.74 8.11 4.77
C ILE A 243 1.88 7.37 5.45
N ASP A 244 3.01 7.22 4.73
CA ASP A 244 4.26 6.77 5.36
C ASP A 244 4.87 7.90 6.20
N THR A 245 4.96 7.66 7.49
CA THR A 245 5.57 8.59 8.47
C THR A 245 6.91 8.10 9.00
N SER A 246 7.44 7.00 8.50
CA SER A 246 8.63 6.34 9.06
C SER A 246 9.86 7.26 9.18
N ARG A 247 10.04 8.18 8.22
CA ARG A 247 11.25 8.99 8.10
C ARG A 247 10.96 10.47 7.81
N ASN A 248 9.77 10.95 8.12
CA ASN A 248 9.28 12.25 7.68
C ASN A 248 9.33 13.35 8.74
N GLY A 249 9.94 13.11 9.92
CA GLY A 249 9.92 14.05 11.04
C GLY A 249 10.56 15.42 10.75
N ASN A 250 11.57 15.47 9.89
CA ASN A 250 12.23 16.72 9.47
C ASN A 250 11.84 17.16 8.02
N GLY A 251 10.88 16.47 7.40
CA GLY A 251 10.50 16.73 6.02
C GLY A 251 11.56 16.32 4.99
N SER A 252 11.34 16.59 3.72
CA SER A 252 12.27 16.30 2.62
C SER A 252 13.32 17.40 2.46
N ASN A 253 14.55 17.04 2.07
CA ASN A 253 15.59 17.98 1.64
C ASN A 253 15.85 17.89 0.12
N GLY A 254 14.93 17.24 -0.61
CA GLY A 254 15.05 17.05 -2.05
C GLY A 254 15.85 15.80 -2.46
N SER A 255 16.56 15.14 -1.53
CA SER A 255 17.24 13.87 -1.79
C SER A 255 16.41 12.68 -1.31
N SER A 256 16.36 11.62 -2.11
CA SER A 256 15.54 10.42 -1.82
C SER A 256 16.36 9.23 -1.31
N CYS A 257 17.70 9.29 -1.39
CA CYS A 257 18.53 8.12 -1.14
C CYS A 257 19.45 8.32 0.07
N ASN A 258 19.08 7.76 1.22
CA ASN A 258 19.79 7.84 2.51
C ASN A 258 20.29 9.27 2.85
N PRO A 259 19.47 10.32 2.72
CA PRO A 259 19.94 11.69 2.96
C PRO A 259 20.20 11.96 4.44
N PRO A 260 21.20 12.82 4.76
CA PRO A 260 21.43 13.28 6.13
C PRO A 260 20.31 14.21 6.60
N GLY A 261 20.21 14.40 7.91
CA GLY A 261 19.27 15.33 8.54
C GLY A 261 17.81 14.86 8.50
N ARG A 262 17.53 13.61 8.21
CA ARG A 262 16.17 13.06 8.29
C ARG A 262 15.90 12.51 9.69
N LYS A 263 14.62 12.50 10.07
CA LYS A 263 14.19 12.10 11.41
C LYS A 263 13.03 11.13 11.35
N LEU A 264 12.94 10.25 12.34
CA LEU A 264 11.74 9.44 12.56
C LEU A 264 10.51 10.35 12.65
N GLY A 265 9.47 9.99 11.95
CA GLY A 265 8.16 10.58 12.16
C GLY A 265 7.36 9.83 13.23
N PRO A 266 6.10 10.20 13.45
CA PRO A 266 5.26 9.55 14.45
C PRO A 266 5.08 8.07 14.14
N PRO A 267 5.00 7.20 15.18
CA PRO A 267 4.75 5.77 15.00
C PRO A 267 3.39 5.50 14.34
N MET A 268 3.17 4.23 13.94
CA MET A 268 1.92 3.81 13.34
C MET A 268 0.72 4.12 14.24
N ALA A 269 -0.31 4.72 13.64
CA ALA A 269 -1.54 5.07 14.34
C ALA A 269 -2.75 5.03 13.39
N ALA A 270 -3.94 4.82 13.96
CA ALA A 270 -5.19 5.10 13.28
C ALA A 270 -5.34 6.60 13.08
N GLY A 271 -5.85 6.98 11.93
CA GLY A 271 -6.12 8.36 11.55
C GLY A 271 -7.60 8.72 11.74
N THR A 272 -7.95 9.88 11.21
CA THR A 272 -9.34 10.33 11.07
C THR A 272 -9.66 10.43 9.58
N ALA A 273 -10.77 9.82 9.16
CA ALA A 273 -11.17 9.80 7.75
C ALA A 273 -11.11 11.20 7.11
N PRO A 274 -10.63 11.30 5.87
CA PRO A 274 -10.29 10.24 4.93
C PRO A 274 -8.90 9.62 5.13
N THR A 275 -8.09 10.06 6.10
CA THR A 275 -6.84 9.41 6.49
C THR A 275 -7.17 8.20 7.33
N ASP A 276 -6.95 6.99 6.82
CA ASP A 276 -7.17 5.78 7.62
C ASP A 276 -6.04 5.56 8.63
N LEU A 277 -4.80 5.67 8.18
CA LEU A 277 -3.62 5.32 8.98
C LEU A 277 -2.43 6.24 8.66
N THR A 278 -1.60 6.49 9.67
CA THR A 278 -0.19 6.82 9.50
C THR A 278 0.62 5.56 9.76
N LEU A 279 1.58 5.25 8.90
CA LEU A 279 2.29 3.97 8.88
C LEU A 279 3.80 4.17 8.79
N TRP A 280 4.56 3.23 9.31
CA TRP A 280 5.97 3.08 9.00
C TRP A 280 6.12 2.06 7.87
N LEU A 281 5.93 2.52 6.63
CA LEU A 281 6.01 1.66 5.44
C LEU A 281 7.45 1.31 5.10
N LYS A 282 8.38 2.27 5.14
CA LYS A 282 9.81 1.96 5.05
C LYS A 282 10.33 1.62 6.44
N PRO A 283 10.91 0.41 6.68
CA PRO A 283 11.54 0.09 7.96
C PRO A 283 12.69 1.06 8.24
N PRO A 284 12.66 1.84 9.36
CA PRO A 284 13.74 2.76 9.69
C PRO A 284 15.08 2.05 9.88
N GLY A 285 16.14 2.62 9.32
CA GLY A 285 17.47 2.04 9.32
C GLY A 285 17.76 1.11 8.14
N GLU A 286 16.78 0.75 7.30
CA GLU A 286 17.05 0.04 6.05
C GLU A 286 17.51 0.98 4.95
N SER A 287 18.64 0.67 4.33
CA SER A 287 19.25 1.43 3.23
C SER A 287 18.33 1.50 1.99
N ASP A 288 18.30 2.68 1.37
CA ASP A 288 17.67 2.89 0.06
C ASP A 288 18.57 2.41 -1.10
N GLY A 289 19.86 2.19 -0.82
CA GLY A 289 20.87 1.78 -1.80
C GLY A 289 22.26 2.36 -1.48
N PRO A 290 23.25 2.12 -2.34
CA PRO A 290 24.60 2.63 -2.15
C PRO A 290 24.70 4.12 -2.46
N CYS A 291 24.26 4.97 -1.53
CA CYS A 291 24.16 6.42 -1.68
C CYS A 291 24.10 7.14 -0.33
N GLY A 292 24.21 8.47 -0.34
CA GLY A 292 24.05 9.32 0.83
C GLY A 292 24.94 8.89 2.00
N LEU A 293 24.33 8.72 3.17
CA LEU A 293 25.04 8.32 4.39
C LEU A 293 25.69 6.92 4.33
N THR A 294 25.27 6.07 3.39
CA THR A 294 25.76 4.69 3.26
C THR A 294 26.12 4.35 1.81
N PRO A 295 27.21 4.94 1.25
CA PRO A 295 27.52 4.88 -0.18
C PRO A 295 27.89 3.47 -0.70
N THR A 296 28.09 2.50 0.16
CA THR A 296 28.44 1.12 -0.20
C THR A 296 27.38 0.09 0.18
N LEU A 297 26.32 0.49 0.88
CA LEU A 297 25.37 -0.43 1.44
C LEU A 297 24.22 -0.76 0.46
N PRO A 298 24.01 -2.03 0.13
CA PRO A 298 22.92 -2.43 -0.76
C PRO A 298 21.52 -2.03 -0.21
N THR A 299 20.58 -1.86 -1.13
CA THR A 299 19.16 -1.62 -0.78
C THR A 299 18.63 -2.71 0.16
N ARG A 300 17.79 -2.33 1.12
CA ARG A 300 17.17 -3.19 2.14
C ARG A 300 18.14 -3.79 3.17
N THR A 301 19.38 -3.40 3.16
CA THR A 301 20.31 -3.80 4.23
C THR A 301 20.11 -2.87 5.43
N PHE A 302 19.94 -3.45 6.61
CA PHE A 302 19.83 -2.67 7.85
C PHE A 302 21.19 -2.08 8.24
N SER A 303 21.17 -0.80 8.60
CA SER A 303 22.30 -0.04 9.09
C SER A 303 21.97 0.62 10.43
N PRO A 304 22.67 0.29 11.51
CA PRO A 304 22.51 1.02 12.77
C PRO A 304 22.90 2.50 12.62
N ILE A 305 23.82 2.82 11.72
CA ILE A 305 24.20 4.21 11.41
C ILE A 305 22.98 4.99 10.91
N LEU A 306 22.27 4.48 9.89
CA LEU A 306 21.06 5.12 9.38
C LEU A 306 19.97 5.19 10.46
N ALA A 307 19.84 4.15 11.28
CA ALA A 307 18.86 4.12 12.38
C ALA A 307 19.14 5.24 13.40
N HIS A 308 20.38 5.40 13.85
CA HIS A 308 20.77 6.45 14.79
C HIS A 308 20.64 7.85 14.19
N HIS A 309 21.00 8.05 12.92
CA HIS A 309 20.76 9.33 12.24
C HIS A 309 19.27 9.70 12.23
N LEU A 310 18.38 8.72 11.96
CA LEU A 310 16.93 8.96 12.00
C LEU A 310 16.42 9.24 13.41
N ILE A 311 16.98 8.60 14.44
CA ILE A 311 16.61 8.86 15.85
C ILE A 311 17.03 10.29 16.24
N ALA A 312 18.27 10.66 15.95
CA ALA A 312 18.83 11.96 16.30
C ALA A 312 18.27 13.11 15.43
N GLY A 313 17.91 12.83 14.19
CA GLY A 313 17.52 13.86 13.21
C GLY A 313 18.71 14.55 12.53
N THR A 314 19.84 13.85 12.36
CA THR A 314 21.10 14.36 11.81
C THR A 314 21.51 13.71 10.49
#